data_057cc53f0d825471b52e69282d614e82
#
_entry.id   057cc53f0d825471b52e69282d614e82
#
_cell.length_a   1.000
_cell.length_b   1.000
_cell.length_c   1.000
_cell.angle_alpha   90.00
_cell.angle_beta   90.00
_cell.angle_gamma   90.00
#
_symmetry.space_group_name_H-M   'P 1'
#
loop_
_entity.id
_entity.type
_entity.pdbx_description
1 polymer ?
#
loop_
_entity_poly.entity_id
_entity_poly.type
_entity_poly.pdbx_seq_one_letter_code
_entity_poly.pdbx_strand_id
1 'polypeptide(L)'
;MKNNFLLSLAVFLAMPVYADKTPMPSDAPKSYEAECASCHMAFPPGLMNQKNWQSIMTGLSKHFGTDASIDAKLQTEITNWLIKNSAIKQKYSAMAPDNRMTKSAWFIKEHDELKADVWKRAGIKSAANCMACHKDAASGDFSERNLQVPAK
;
A
#
# COMPACT_ATOMS: atom_id res chain seq x y z
N MET A 1 -29.40 -54.91 -20.02
CA MET A 1 -28.52 -53.78 -20.35
C MET A 1 -28.43 -52.93 -19.12
N LYS A 2 -27.29 -52.99 -18.38
CA LYS A 2 -27.06 -52.19 -17.14
C LYS A 2 -26.25 -50.97 -17.51
N ASN A 3 -26.87 -49.78 -17.48
CA ASN A 3 -26.16 -48.50 -17.68
C ASN A 3 -25.47 -48.12 -16.39
N ASN A 4 -24.13 -48.21 -16.37
CA ASN A 4 -23.31 -47.64 -15.32
C ASN A 4 -23.09 -46.15 -15.62
N PHE A 5 -23.79 -45.29 -14.92
CA PHE A 5 -23.56 -43.83 -14.95
C PHE A 5 -22.39 -43.55 -14.01
N LEU A 6 -21.22 -43.30 -14.58
CA LEU A 6 -20.04 -42.83 -13.85
C LEU A 6 -20.23 -41.33 -13.52
N LEU A 7 -20.55 -41.04 -12.26
CA LEU A 7 -20.65 -39.71 -11.75
C LEU A 7 -19.21 -39.17 -11.53
N SER A 8 -18.72 -38.37 -12.47
CA SER A 8 -17.43 -37.68 -12.32
C SER A 8 -17.55 -36.57 -11.28
N LEU A 9 -16.99 -36.77 -10.10
CA LEU A 9 -16.87 -35.77 -9.05
C LEU A 9 -15.78 -34.77 -9.43
N ALA A 10 -16.17 -33.62 -9.95
CA ALA A 10 -15.21 -32.50 -10.20
C ALA A 10 -14.83 -31.88 -8.86
N VAL A 11 -13.64 -32.18 -8.37
CA VAL A 11 -13.03 -31.51 -7.20
C VAL A 11 -12.55 -30.14 -7.64
N PHE A 12 -13.32 -29.11 -7.31
CA PHE A 12 -12.86 -27.72 -7.42
C PHE A 12 -11.80 -27.47 -6.34
N LEU A 13 -10.53 -27.51 -6.71
CA LEU A 13 -9.45 -27.01 -5.88
C LEU A 13 -9.61 -25.49 -5.79
N ALA A 14 -10.17 -25.01 -4.68
CA ALA A 14 -10.16 -23.59 -4.33
C ALA A 14 -8.69 -23.16 -4.13
N MET A 15 -8.10 -22.55 -5.15
CA MET A 15 -6.79 -21.93 -4.99
C MET A 15 -6.93 -20.79 -3.97
N PRO A 16 -6.05 -20.69 -2.95
CA PRO A 16 -6.06 -19.56 -2.04
C PRO A 16 -5.79 -18.31 -2.86
N VAL A 17 -6.75 -17.41 -2.93
CA VAL A 17 -6.54 -16.06 -3.42
C VAL A 17 -5.61 -15.41 -2.40
N TYR A 18 -4.34 -15.30 -2.75
CA TYR A 18 -3.39 -14.53 -1.95
C TYR A 18 -3.81 -13.07 -2.04
N ALA A 19 -4.49 -12.62 -1.00
CA ALA A 19 -4.84 -11.22 -0.81
C ALA A 19 -3.60 -10.33 -0.98
N ASP A 20 -3.80 -9.10 -1.43
CA ASP A 20 -2.77 -8.11 -1.73
C ASP A 20 -1.95 -7.73 -0.49
N LYS A 21 -1.05 -8.64 -0.11
CA LYS A 21 -0.09 -8.40 0.96
C LYS A 21 1.18 -7.78 0.39
N THR A 22 1.53 -6.65 0.94
CA THR A 22 2.80 -5.98 0.72
C THR A 22 3.40 -5.69 2.09
N PRO A 23 3.96 -6.72 2.75
CA PRO A 23 4.43 -6.61 4.12
C PRO A 23 5.56 -5.60 4.25
N MET A 24 5.67 -4.98 5.42
CA MET A 24 6.85 -4.24 5.81
C MET A 24 8.03 -5.22 5.89
N PRO A 25 9.17 -4.94 5.23
CA PRO A 25 10.35 -5.77 5.34
C PRO A 25 10.83 -5.86 6.80
N SER A 26 11.29 -7.05 7.21
CA SER A 26 11.75 -7.29 8.59
C SER A 26 13.04 -6.54 8.96
N ASP A 27 13.77 -6.04 7.96
CA ASP A 27 14.98 -5.23 8.10
C ASP A 27 14.69 -3.71 8.08
N ALA A 28 13.44 -3.31 8.37
CA ALA A 28 13.07 -1.90 8.43
C ALA A 28 13.87 -1.17 9.53
N PRO A 29 14.56 -0.07 9.19
CA PRO A 29 15.25 0.71 10.20
C PRO A 29 14.23 1.35 11.16
N LYS A 30 14.53 1.35 12.45
CA LYS A 30 13.66 1.97 13.45
C LYS A 30 13.40 3.46 13.17
N SER A 31 14.38 4.13 12.58
CA SER A 31 14.28 5.51 12.10
C SER A 31 13.15 5.69 11.07
N TYR A 32 12.89 4.71 10.20
CA TYR A 32 11.82 4.81 9.21
C TYR A 32 10.44 4.94 9.86
N GLU A 33 10.15 4.10 10.85
CA GLU A 33 8.89 4.20 11.58
C GLU A 33 8.82 5.47 12.43
N ALA A 34 9.89 5.79 13.16
CA ALA A 34 9.94 6.97 14.03
C ALA A 34 9.72 8.28 13.25
N GLU A 35 10.33 8.45 12.09
CA GLU A 35 10.25 9.68 11.31
C GLU A 35 8.97 9.72 10.46
N CYS A 36 8.60 8.63 9.79
CA CYS A 36 7.53 8.63 8.81
C CYS A 36 6.15 8.37 9.42
N ALA A 37 6.05 7.65 10.55
CA ALA A 37 4.76 7.35 11.17
C ALA A 37 4.21 8.46 12.07
N SER A 38 4.92 9.58 12.22
CA SER A 38 4.47 10.71 13.04
C SER A 38 3.23 11.43 12.50
N CYS A 39 2.99 11.38 11.18
CA CYS A 39 1.87 12.06 10.52
C CYS A 39 0.88 11.09 9.84
N HIS A 40 1.36 10.01 9.29
CA HIS A 40 0.57 8.95 8.64
C HIS A 40 1.30 7.62 8.82
N MET A 41 0.67 6.49 8.51
CA MET A 41 1.37 5.21 8.60
C MET A 41 2.65 5.20 7.75
N ALA A 42 3.69 4.54 8.23
CA ALA A 42 4.86 4.25 7.44
C ALA A 42 4.46 3.25 6.33
N PHE A 43 4.52 3.68 5.07
CA PHE A 43 4.05 2.85 3.95
C PHE A 43 5.06 1.75 3.62
N PRO A 44 4.61 0.51 3.38
CA PRO A 44 5.50 -0.53 2.87
C PRO A 44 6.20 -0.10 1.57
N PRO A 45 7.54 -0.21 1.48
CA PRO A 45 8.31 0.22 0.31
C PRO A 45 7.84 -0.42 -1.00
N GLY A 46 7.35 -1.66 -0.92
CA GLY A 46 6.86 -2.42 -2.08
C GLY A 46 5.60 -1.87 -2.74
N LEU A 47 4.98 -0.82 -2.21
CA LEU A 47 3.80 -0.16 -2.82
C LEU A 47 4.16 0.85 -3.90
N MET A 48 5.42 1.26 -4.02
CA MET A 48 5.88 2.22 -5.02
C MET A 48 7.22 1.81 -5.62
N ASN A 49 7.49 2.30 -6.83
CA ASN A 49 8.77 2.05 -7.48
C ASN A 49 9.91 2.89 -6.88
N GLN A 50 11.13 2.49 -7.20
CA GLN A 50 12.36 3.12 -6.74
C GLN A 50 12.42 4.64 -7.03
N LYS A 51 12.02 5.06 -8.23
CA LYS A 51 12.13 6.46 -8.66
C LYS A 51 11.18 7.37 -7.86
N ASN A 52 9.97 6.90 -7.57
CA ASN A 52 9.05 7.65 -6.72
C ASN A 52 9.61 7.80 -5.30
N TRP A 53 10.13 6.73 -4.69
CA TRP A 53 10.75 6.82 -3.36
C TRP A 53 11.92 7.79 -3.35
N GLN A 54 12.82 7.70 -4.34
CA GLN A 54 13.94 8.61 -4.45
C GLN A 54 13.48 10.08 -4.56
N SER A 55 12.46 10.34 -5.39
CA SER A 55 11.90 11.69 -5.56
C SER A 55 11.24 12.20 -4.28
N ILE A 56 10.51 11.39 -3.54
CA ILE A 56 9.92 11.75 -2.25
C ILE A 56 11.04 12.11 -1.26
N MET A 57 12.04 11.26 -1.13
CA MET A 57 13.12 11.45 -0.15
C MET A 57 13.99 12.67 -0.45
N THR A 58 14.20 13.01 -1.71
CA THR A 58 14.91 14.24 -2.09
C THR A 58 14.07 15.51 -1.93
N GLY A 59 12.75 15.39 -1.84
CA GLY A 59 11.79 16.48 -1.75
C GLY A 59 11.12 16.65 -0.38
N LEU A 60 11.67 16.11 0.70
CA LEU A 60 11.04 16.12 2.03
C LEU A 60 10.69 17.52 2.55
N SER A 61 11.47 18.55 2.23
CA SER A 61 11.16 19.94 2.62
C SER A 61 9.87 20.48 1.96
N LYS A 62 9.33 19.80 0.96
CA LYS A 62 8.08 20.13 0.27
C LYS A 62 7.17 18.89 0.17
N HIS A 63 7.16 18.08 1.21
CA HIS A 63 6.39 16.83 1.24
C HIS A 63 4.89 17.11 1.23
N PHE A 64 4.32 17.17 0.02
CA PHE A 64 2.89 17.39 -0.23
C PHE A 64 2.28 18.61 0.50
N GLY A 65 3.06 19.65 0.69
CA GLY A 65 2.64 20.90 1.34
C GLY A 65 3.11 21.04 2.79
N THR A 66 3.85 20.07 3.30
CA THR A 66 4.43 20.06 4.65
C THR A 66 5.95 19.93 4.55
N ASP A 67 6.69 20.58 5.44
CA ASP A 67 8.12 20.30 5.63
C ASP A 67 8.26 19.06 6.51
N ALA A 68 8.74 17.97 5.91
CA ALA A 68 9.04 16.69 6.54
C ALA A 68 10.55 16.41 6.54
N SER A 69 11.37 17.46 6.52
CA SER A 69 12.83 17.33 6.55
C SER A 69 13.30 16.60 7.81
N ILE A 70 14.27 15.72 7.64
CA ILE A 70 14.91 14.96 8.70
C ILE A 70 16.43 15.13 8.63
N ASP A 71 17.15 14.62 9.62
CA ASP A 71 18.61 14.61 9.59
C ASP A 71 19.16 13.95 8.33
N ALA A 72 20.21 14.53 7.74
CA ALA A 72 20.76 14.08 6.45
C ALA A 72 21.27 12.62 6.47
N LYS A 73 21.79 12.15 7.61
CA LYS A 73 22.25 10.77 7.77
C LYS A 73 21.06 9.82 7.79
N LEU A 74 20.00 10.14 8.53
CA LEU A 74 18.76 9.37 8.57
C LEU A 74 18.08 9.38 7.19
N GLN A 75 18.05 10.52 6.51
CA GLN A 75 17.51 10.62 5.15
C GLN A 75 18.23 9.66 4.19
N THR A 76 19.56 9.59 4.27
CA THR A 76 20.37 8.70 3.44
C THR A 76 20.08 7.23 3.76
N GLU A 77 20.05 6.87 5.03
CA GLU A 77 19.75 5.52 5.51
C GLU A 77 18.37 5.05 5.01
N ILE A 78 17.36 5.85 5.29
CA ILE A 78 15.97 5.55 4.92
C ILE A 78 15.82 5.47 3.40
N THR A 79 16.44 6.41 2.65
CA THR A 79 16.40 6.40 1.18
C THR A 79 16.96 5.11 0.61
N ASN A 80 18.13 4.70 1.06
CA ASN A 80 18.78 3.47 0.57
C ASN A 80 17.93 2.23 0.87
N TRP A 81 17.35 2.17 2.06
CA TRP A 81 16.48 1.06 2.44
C TRP A 81 15.17 1.03 1.62
N LEU A 82 14.52 2.19 1.41
CA LEU A 82 13.32 2.30 0.57
C LEU A 82 13.59 1.87 -0.87
N ILE A 83 14.72 2.29 -1.44
CA ILE A 83 15.14 1.92 -2.80
C ILE A 83 15.36 0.41 -2.91
N LYS A 84 16.10 -0.17 -1.96
CA LYS A 84 16.37 -1.62 -1.90
C LYS A 84 15.09 -2.45 -1.85
N ASN A 85 14.09 -1.98 -1.12
CA ASN A 85 12.84 -2.71 -0.84
C ASN A 85 11.65 -2.21 -1.70
N SER A 86 11.89 -1.34 -2.69
CA SER A 86 10.86 -0.80 -3.57
C SER A 86 10.17 -1.87 -4.41
N ALA A 87 9.07 -1.51 -5.07
CA ALA A 87 8.22 -2.44 -5.81
C ALA A 87 8.98 -3.24 -6.87
N ILE A 88 8.94 -4.56 -6.72
CA ILE A 88 9.38 -5.54 -7.72
C ILE A 88 8.19 -6.14 -8.48
N LYS A 89 6.98 -6.12 -7.89
CA LYS A 89 5.77 -6.57 -8.57
C LYS A 89 5.37 -5.58 -9.65
N GLN A 90 5.09 -6.06 -10.85
CA GLN A 90 4.69 -5.24 -11.99
C GLN A 90 3.50 -4.31 -11.67
N LYS A 91 2.55 -4.77 -10.87
CA LYS A 91 1.38 -3.99 -10.39
C LYS A 91 1.79 -2.62 -9.80
N TYR A 92 2.87 -2.58 -9.03
CA TYR A 92 3.32 -1.39 -8.29
C TYR A 92 4.52 -0.67 -8.93
N SER A 93 5.04 -1.19 -10.05
CA SER A 93 6.27 -0.70 -10.67
C SER A 93 6.09 0.55 -11.52
N ALA A 94 4.86 0.88 -11.94
CA ALA A 94 4.58 2.09 -12.69
C ALA A 94 4.81 3.35 -11.84
N MET A 95 5.25 4.43 -12.50
CA MET A 95 5.39 5.73 -11.83
C MET A 95 4.03 6.25 -11.33
N ALA A 96 3.97 6.59 -10.06
CA ALA A 96 2.82 7.30 -9.50
C ALA A 96 2.93 8.81 -9.86
N PRO A 97 1.91 9.40 -10.50
CA PRO A 97 1.90 10.83 -10.81
C PRO A 97 2.10 11.68 -9.56
N ASP A 98 2.89 12.74 -9.67
CA ASP A 98 3.24 13.66 -8.59
C ASP A 98 3.81 12.96 -7.34
N ASN A 99 4.41 11.78 -7.51
CA ASN A 99 4.87 10.90 -6.43
C ASN A 99 3.77 10.51 -5.41
N ARG A 100 2.49 10.66 -5.78
CA ARG A 100 1.36 10.32 -4.91
C ARG A 100 0.92 8.88 -5.15
N MET A 101 1.13 8.01 -4.18
CA MET A 101 0.66 6.61 -4.21
C MET A 101 -0.82 6.52 -4.59
N THR A 102 -1.65 7.41 -4.04
CA THR A 102 -3.10 7.46 -4.30
C THR A 102 -3.49 7.93 -5.70
N LYS A 103 -2.51 8.35 -6.52
CA LYS A 103 -2.68 8.65 -7.96
C LYS A 103 -2.10 7.55 -8.85
N SER A 104 -1.53 6.51 -8.31
CA SER A 104 -1.04 5.39 -9.10
C SER A 104 -2.19 4.64 -9.76
N ALA A 105 -1.92 4.07 -10.95
CA ALA A 105 -2.93 3.31 -11.68
C ALA A 105 -3.48 2.12 -10.88
N TRP A 106 -2.61 1.45 -10.11
CA TRP A 106 -3.04 0.35 -9.27
C TRP A 106 -3.97 0.81 -8.14
N PHE A 107 -3.66 1.95 -7.47
CA PHE A 107 -4.52 2.45 -6.39
C PHE A 107 -5.90 2.83 -6.91
N ILE A 108 -5.95 3.53 -8.05
CA ILE A 108 -7.22 3.93 -8.68
C ILE A 108 -8.05 2.69 -9.04
N LYS A 109 -7.42 1.65 -9.60
CA LYS A 109 -8.09 0.41 -9.98
C LYS A 109 -8.65 -0.36 -8.78
N GLU A 110 -7.89 -0.44 -7.68
CA GLU A 110 -8.31 -1.16 -6.46
C GLU A 110 -9.39 -0.41 -5.66
N HIS A 111 -9.68 0.83 -6.02
CA HIS A 111 -10.66 1.68 -5.32
C HIS A 111 -11.66 2.33 -6.29
N ASP A 112 -11.85 1.77 -7.49
CA ASP A 112 -12.69 2.35 -8.54
C ASP A 112 -14.19 2.36 -8.20
N GLU A 113 -14.62 1.50 -7.28
CA GLU A 113 -15.98 1.45 -6.74
C GLU A 113 -16.29 2.57 -5.73
N LEU A 114 -15.25 3.24 -5.18
CA LEU A 114 -15.42 4.28 -4.17
C LEU A 114 -15.69 5.65 -4.81
N LYS A 115 -16.81 6.26 -4.44
CA LYS A 115 -17.13 7.62 -4.86
C LYS A 115 -16.24 8.65 -4.17
N ALA A 116 -16.01 9.79 -4.82
CA ALA A 116 -15.14 10.86 -4.33
C ALA A 116 -15.53 11.44 -2.95
N ASP A 117 -16.78 11.35 -2.57
CA ASP A 117 -17.28 11.83 -1.27
C ASP A 117 -16.84 10.92 -0.12
N VAL A 118 -16.57 9.64 -0.38
CA VAL A 118 -16.08 8.68 0.63
C VAL A 118 -14.78 9.18 1.24
N TRP A 119 -13.85 9.68 0.42
CA TRP A 119 -12.54 10.19 0.88
C TRP A 119 -12.63 11.42 1.79
N LYS A 120 -13.77 12.14 1.76
CA LYS A 120 -14.02 13.36 2.55
C LYS A 120 -14.69 13.07 3.89
N ARG A 121 -15.11 11.84 4.17
CA ARG A 121 -15.74 11.46 5.44
C ARG A 121 -14.84 11.78 6.61
N ALA A 122 -15.39 12.24 7.74
CA ALA A 122 -14.64 12.62 8.93
C ALA A 122 -13.74 11.50 9.47
N GLY A 123 -14.15 10.24 9.35
CA GLY A 123 -13.38 9.08 9.76
C GLY A 123 -12.26 8.68 8.77
N ILE A 124 -12.24 9.25 7.56
CA ILE A 124 -11.26 8.92 6.50
C ILE A 124 -10.31 10.10 6.25
N LYS A 125 -10.85 11.27 5.94
CA LYS A 125 -10.16 12.54 5.70
C LYS A 125 -9.28 12.57 4.43
N SER A 126 -8.66 11.47 4.05
CA SER A 126 -7.72 11.39 2.94
C SER A 126 -7.64 9.98 2.37
N ALA A 127 -7.49 9.85 1.05
CA ALA A 127 -7.20 8.57 0.40
C ALA A 127 -5.86 7.95 0.87
N ALA A 128 -4.95 8.74 1.45
CA ALA A 128 -3.70 8.25 2.02
C ALA A 128 -3.86 7.67 3.44
N ASN A 129 -5.03 7.78 4.04
CA ASN A 129 -5.32 7.18 5.35
C ASN A 129 -5.81 5.72 5.19
N CYS A 130 -4.91 4.85 4.78
CA CYS A 130 -5.21 3.43 4.52
C CYS A 130 -5.82 2.74 5.75
N MET A 131 -5.34 3.06 6.95
CA MET A 131 -5.78 2.47 8.22
C MET A 131 -7.23 2.82 8.57
N ALA A 132 -7.81 3.86 7.95
CA ALA A 132 -9.23 4.17 8.15
C ALA A 132 -10.13 3.01 7.71
N CYS A 133 -9.75 2.29 6.66
CA CYS A 133 -10.51 1.18 6.09
C CYS A 133 -9.80 -0.17 6.25
N HIS A 134 -8.49 -0.24 5.99
CA HIS A 134 -7.67 -1.45 6.11
C HIS A 134 -7.02 -1.49 7.50
N LYS A 135 -7.62 -2.20 8.44
CA LYS A 135 -7.18 -2.20 9.85
C LYS A 135 -5.78 -2.77 10.05
N ASP A 136 -5.36 -3.67 9.16
CA ASP A 136 -4.06 -4.32 9.21
C ASP A 136 -3.03 -3.70 8.22
N ALA A 137 -3.33 -2.50 7.67
CA ALA A 137 -2.46 -1.82 6.71
C ALA A 137 -1.04 -1.57 7.24
N ALA A 138 -0.88 -1.29 8.53
CA ALA A 138 0.43 -1.10 9.15
C ALA A 138 1.31 -2.35 9.06
N SER A 139 0.73 -3.55 9.05
CA SER A 139 1.43 -4.82 8.81
C SER A 139 1.56 -5.17 7.32
N GLY A 140 1.05 -4.29 6.42
CA GLY A 140 1.04 -4.51 4.98
C GLY A 140 -0.03 -5.47 4.50
N ASP A 141 -1.07 -5.73 5.29
CA ASP A 141 -2.24 -6.47 4.86
C ASP A 141 -3.36 -5.50 4.42
N PHE A 142 -3.56 -5.43 3.10
CA PHE A 142 -4.59 -4.61 2.47
C PHE A 142 -5.77 -5.45 1.97
N SER A 143 -5.92 -6.67 2.45
CA SER A 143 -6.97 -7.57 2.01
C SER A 143 -8.37 -7.06 2.38
N GLU A 144 -9.35 -7.38 1.54
CA GLU A 144 -10.76 -7.02 1.78
C GLU A 144 -11.38 -7.76 2.98
N ARG A 145 -10.75 -8.84 3.46
CA ARG A 145 -11.28 -9.66 4.55
C ARG A 145 -11.54 -8.91 5.85
N ASN A 146 -10.69 -7.90 6.14
CA ASN A 146 -10.76 -7.07 7.34
C ASN A 146 -11.11 -5.61 7.01
N LEU A 147 -11.74 -5.39 5.84
CA LEU A 147 -12.12 -4.06 5.38
C LEU A 147 -13.28 -3.50 6.24
N GLN A 148 -13.10 -2.29 6.75
CA GLN A 148 -14.11 -1.58 7.54
C GLN A 148 -14.21 -0.14 7.05
N VAL A 149 -15.11 0.12 6.11
CA VAL A 149 -15.32 1.47 5.59
C VAL A 149 -16.11 2.30 6.60
N PRO A 150 -15.57 3.41 7.15
CA PRO A 150 -16.28 4.26 8.09
C PRO A 150 -17.59 4.78 7.50
N ALA A 151 -18.65 4.79 8.32
CA ALA A 151 -19.94 5.37 7.94
C ALA A 151 -19.82 6.87 7.67
N LYS A 152 -20.89 7.44 7.08
CA LYS A 152 -21.01 8.90 6.85
C LYS A 152 -21.09 9.65 8.17
#